data_a76eaaa47e5db484132b8ae44eb9c69a
#
_entry.id   a76eaaa47e5db484132b8ae44eb9c69a
#
_cell.length_a   1.000
_cell.length_b   1.000
_cell.length_c   1.000
_cell.angle_alpha   90.00
_cell.angle_beta   90.00
_cell.angle_gamma   90.00
#
_symmetry.space_group_name_H-M   'P 1'
#
loop_
_entity.id
_entity.type
_entity.pdbx_description
1 polymer ?
#
loop_
_entity_poly.entity_id
_entity_poly.type
_entity_poly.pdbx_seq_one_letter_code
_entity_poly.pdbx_strand_id
1 'polypeptide(L)'
;VWRTSSTVGAAEGSAAIQIEGPVGAGWRAEIKDGGAWCSFRLNDPTVLVKEGTVQSSNISNILDVYYTANTGSGERSATIEFEFFGGEPQVLVLTQFSASSTNDPYDEGHAKAWAELPEKRVDENFVYVSHFASLNNRTVRNYSFCYDKTLHVAHWVAYPLHSVYRGSIDRTDDFQYDPKVDYSWQPNLAAGSYRGSYDRGHQLPSADRTATRELNLQTFYATNMTPQLNRLNQDMWANLEAKVRAQICNDTLYVVTGCYYANTNTTTTDRDGKVCPVPTNYFKVLLRTRTGTTGKRIADCSADELKAIGFWVDQKSYGDIQPPASICMSVAEIEKKTGFTFFPNIPESAAESVKAQNSPSQWGIQN
;
A
#
# COMPACT_ATOMS: atom_id res chain seq x y z
N VAL A 1 -18.23 2.34 11.13
CA VAL A 1 -17.37 1.37 11.83
C VAL A 1 -16.14 2.10 12.34
N TRP A 2 -15.97 2.18 13.62
CA TRP A 2 -14.85 2.82 14.28
C TRP A 2 -13.65 1.90 14.33
N ARG A 3 -12.44 2.43 14.07
CA ARG A 3 -11.21 1.65 14.23
C ARG A 3 -10.81 1.57 15.70
N THR A 4 -10.38 0.39 16.13
CA THR A 4 -9.91 0.17 17.49
C THR A 4 -8.41 0.40 17.68
N SER A 5 -7.63 0.54 16.59
CA SER A 5 -6.20 0.80 16.66
C SER A 5 -5.70 1.52 15.41
N SER A 6 -4.66 2.34 15.59
CA SER A 6 -3.92 3.00 14.51
C SER A 6 -2.43 3.06 14.90
N THR A 7 -1.55 2.97 13.92
CA THR A 7 -0.10 3.09 14.13
C THR A 7 0.46 4.23 13.30
N VAL A 8 1.43 4.97 13.86
CA VAL A 8 2.09 6.11 13.20
C VAL A 8 3.60 6.02 13.34
N GLY A 9 4.32 6.68 12.45
CA GLY A 9 5.77 6.76 12.49
C GLY A 9 6.33 7.53 13.68
N ALA A 10 7.64 7.44 13.88
CA ALA A 10 8.33 8.10 15.00
C ALA A 10 8.40 9.62 14.87
N ALA A 11 8.40 10.18 13.66
CA ALA A 11 8.40 11.62 13.43
C ALA A 11 7.12 12.29 13.96
N GLU A 12 7.17 13.57 14.22
CA GLU A 12 5.97 14.35 14.48
C GLU A 12 5.02 14.35 13.29
N GLY A 13 3.72 14.46 13.54
CA GLY A 13 2.72 14.43 12.47
C GLY A 13 1.29 14.45 12.95
N SER A 14 0.41 13.98 12.09
CA SER A 14 -1.01 13.79 12.41
C SER A 14 -1.52 12.44 11.92
N ALA A 15 -2.51 11.91 12.63
CA ALA A 15 -3.31 10.76 12.23
C ALA A 15 -4.74 11.21 11.96
N ALA A 16 -5.25 10.94 10.77
CA ALA A 16 -6.63 11.20 10.40
C ALA A 16 -7.48 9.96 10.68
N ILE A 17 -8.49 10.11 11.52
CA ILE A 17 -9.38 9.03 11.91
C ILE A 17 -10.77 9.33 11.34
N GLN A 18 -11.23 8.45 10.45
CA GLN A 18 -12.55 8.57 9.84
C GLN A 18 -13.65 8.25 10.87
N ILE A 19 -14.59 9.18 11.05
CA ILE A 19 -15.78 8.98 11.87
C ILE A 19 -16.92 8.54 10.96
N GLU A 20 -17.48 7.37 11.22
CA GLU A 20 -18.63 6.83 10.51
C GLU A 20 -19.81 6.67 11.44
N GLY A 21 -20.92 7.30 11.11
CA GLY A 21 -22.14 7.26 11.89
C GLY A 21 -23.33 7.88 11.16
N PRO A 22 -24.53 7.83 11.76
CA PRO A 22 -25.71 8.49 11.20
C PRO A 22 -25.49 10.00 11.05
N VAL A 23 -25.84 10.57 9.92
CA VAL A 23 -25.80 12.02 9.69
C VAL A 23 -26.62 12.74 10.79
N GLY A 24 -26.01 13.75 11.39
CA GLY A 24 -26.62 14.50 12.50
C GLY A 24 -26.33 13.92 13.89
N ALA A 25 -25.71 12.73 13.99
CA ALA A 25 -25.31 12.17 15.28
C ALA A 25 -24.18 13.01 15.91
N GLY A 26 -24.36 13.45 17.14
CA GLY A 26 -23.32 14.09 17.95
C GLY A 26 -22.31 13.07 18.44
N TRP A 27 -21.03 13.46 18.50
CA TRP A 27 -19.96 12.62 19.01
C TRP A 27 -18.98 13.41 19.87
N ARG A 28 -18.26 12.70 20.72
CA ARG A 28 -17.18 13.21 21.57
C ARG A 28 -15.99 12.25 21.52
N ALA A 29 -14.80 12.81 21.45
CA ALA A 29 -13.54 12.09 21.57
C ALA A 29 -12.72 12.69 22.71
N GLU A 30 -12.04 11.85 23.50
CA GLU A 30 -11.19 12.24 24.60
C GLU A 30 -9.91 11.40 24.65
N ILE A 31 -8.75 12.04 24.72
CA ILE A 31 -7.48 11.38 24.96
C ILE A 31 -7.36 11.08 26.45
N LYS A 32 -7.53 9.81 26.82
CA LYS A 32 -7.48 9.34 28.22
C LYS A 32 -6.06 9.09 28.70
N ASP A 33 -5.19 8.64 27.78
CA ASP A 33 -3.78 8.41 28.02
C ASP A 33 -2.98 8.86 26.80
N GLY A 34 -1.73 9.29 27.01
CA GLY A 34 -0.89 9.80 25.93
C GLY A 34 -0.99 11.32 25.69
N GLY A 35 -1.77 12.07 26.46
CA GLY A 35 -1.94 13.52 26.33
C GLY A 35 -0.66 14.34 26.47
N ALA A 36 0.43 13.74 26.97
CA ALA A 36 1.73 14.40 27.03
C ALA A 36 2.40 14.56 25.63
N TRP A 37 1.93 13.83 24.63
CA TRP A 37 2.56 13.81 23.31
C TRP A 37 1.57 13.83 22.14
N CYS A 38 0.26 13.70 22.38
CA CYS A 38 -0.75 13.88 21.35
C CYS A 38 -1.90 14.77 21.81
N SER A 39 -2.59 15.40 20.86
CA SER A 39 -3.68 16.34 21.10
C SER A 39 -4.61 16.39 19.88
N PHE A 40 -5.79 16.98 20.03
CA PHE A 40 -6.72 17.22 18.91
C PHE A 40 -6.49 18.57 18.21
N ARG A 41 -5.43 19.29 18.54
CA ARG A 41 -5.08 20.56 17.90
C ARG A 41 -3.56 20.66 17.67
N LEU A 42 -3.20 21.04 16.46
CA LEU A 42 -1.80 21.31 16.10
C LEU A 42 -1.22 22.40 16.99
N ASN A 43 -0.03 22.16 17.55
CA ASN A 43 0.71 23.07 18.43
C ASN A 43 -0.03 23.48 19.72
N ASP A 44 -1.03 22.73 20.14
CA ASP A 44 -1.71 22.97 21.40
C ASP A 44 -1.95 21.61 22.13
N PRO A 45 -1.02 21.19 23.00
CA PRO A 45 -1.09 19.91 23.70
C PRO A 45 -2.17 19.86 24.79
N THR A 46 -2.86 20.95 25.05
CA THR A 46 -3.91 21.01 26.09
C THR A 46 -5.28 20.59 25.57
N VAL A 47 -5.46 20.49 24.26
CA VAL A 47 -6.74 20.13 23.64
C VAL A 47 -6.87 18.60 23.57
N LEU A 48 -7.32 18.02 24.67
CA LEU A 48 -7.50 16.56 24.85
C LEU A 48 -8.93 16.09 24.64
N VAL A 49 -9.87 17.01 24.39
CA VAL A 49 -11.28 16.71 24.12
C VAL A 49 -11.69 17.41 22.84
N LYS A 50 -12.42 16.71 21.98
CA LYS A 50 -13.03 17.25 20.76
C LYS A 50 -14.43 16.69 20.59
N GLU A 51 -15.34 17.54 20.18
CA GLU A 51 -16.74 17.20 19.93
C GLU A 51 -17.14 17.63 18.52
N GLY A 52 -18.15 17.00 17.97
CA GLY A 52 -18.66 17.33 16.66
C GLY A 52 -19.98 16.63 16.35
N THR A 53 -20.41 16.79 15.10
CA THR A 53 -21.60 16.16 14.57
C THR A 53 -21.28 15.53 13.23
N VAL A 54 -21.77 14.32 12.97
CA VAL A 54 -21.57 13.64 11.68
C VAL A 54 -22.24 14.45 10.56
N GLN A 55 -21.44 14.85 9.60
CA GLN A 55 -21.89 15.63 8.44
C GLN A 55 -22.31 14.70 7.30
N SER A 56 -23.10 15.22 6.35
CA SER A 56 -23.51 14.50 5.13
C SER A 56 -22.38 14.20 4.15
N SER A 57 -21.23 14.86 4.30
CA SER A 57 -20.01 14.65 3.53
C SER A 57 -18.99 13.92 4.39
N ASN A 58 -18.40 12.82 3.90
CA ASN A 58 -17.37 12.07 4.62
C ASN A 58 -16.11 12.90 4.91
N ILE A 59 -15.83 13.95 4.14
CA ILE A 59 -14.71 14.87 4.30
C ILE A 59 -14.72 15.54 5.67
N SER A 60 -15.91 15.93 6.14
CA SER A 60 -16.09 16.66 7.39
C SER A 60 -16.09 15.76 8.63
N ASN A 61 -15.99 14.45 8.42
CA ASN A 61 -16.05 13.44 9.47
C ASN A 61 -14.67 12.87 9.80
N ILE A 62 -13.68 13.76 9.86
CA ILE A 62 -12.30 13.39 10.21
C ILE A 62 -11.96 13.94 11.60
N LEU A 63 -11.43 13.06 12.44
CA LEU A 63 -10.81 13.41 13.71
C LEU A 63 -9.28 13.38 13.51
N ASP A 64 -8.66 14.57 13.45
CA ASP A 64 -7.22 14.69 13.42
C ASP A 64 -6.65 14.55 14.82
N VAL A 65 -5.66 13.68 14.98
CA VAL A 65 -4.85 13.53 16.19
C VAL A 65 -3.42 13.93 15.85
N TYR A 66 -2.96 15.04 16.39
CA TYR A 66 -1.60 15.55 16.22
C TYR A 66 -0.70 14.95 17.29
N TYR A 67 0.54 14.62 16.93
CA TYR A 67 1.50 14.01 17.85
C TYR A 67 2.92 14.56 17.63
N THR A 68 3.67 14.67 18.71
CA THR A 68 5.09 15.07 18.67
C THR A 68 5.96 13.89 18.27
N ALA A 69 7.22 14.15 17.87
CA ALA A 69 8.17 13.09 17.56
C ALA A 69 8.43 12.19 18.79
N ASN A 70 8.48 10.87 18.55
CA ASN A 70 8.92 9.91 19.55
C ASN A 70 10.44 9.70 19.42
N THR A 71 11.21 10.44 20.20
CA THR A 71 12.68 10.34 20.25
C THR A 71 13.18 9.26 21.20
N GLY A 72 12.29 8.56 21.88
CA GLY A 72 12.62 7.45 22.78
C GLY A 72 13.02 6.16 22.02
N SER A 73 13.50 5.17 22.75
CA SER A 73 13.90 3.87 22.22
C SER A 73 12.75 2.85 22.14
N GLY A 74 11.59 3.16 22.70
CA GLY A 74 10.40 2.30 22.72
C GLY A 74 9.19 2.91 22.02
N GLU A 75 8.32 2.07 21.55
CA GLU A 75 6.98 2.49 21.09
C GLU A 75 6.22 3.13 22.25
N ARG A 76 5.31 4.06 21.93
CA ARG A 76 4.39 4.63 22.89
C ARG A 76 2.96 4.58 22.35
N SER A 77 1.99 4.45 23.25
CA SER A 77 0.59 4.37 22.87
C SER A 77 -0.22 5.44 23.59
N ALA A 78 -1.22 5.97 22.88
CA ALA A 78 -2.26 6.82 23.46
C ALA A 78 -3.60 6.11 23.36
N THR A 79 -4.42 6.30 24.38
CA THR A 79 -5.78 5.77 24.43
C THR A 79 -6.76 6.92 24.19
N ILE A 80 -7.58 6.79 23.15
CA ILE A 80 -8.62 7.75 22.77
C ILE A 80 -9.97 7.08 22.96
N GLU A 81 -10.78 7.59 23.86
CA GLU A 81 -12.15 7.18 24.02
C GLU A 81 -13.02 8.00 23.08
N PHE A 82 -13.87 7.34 22.34
CA PHE A 82 -14.81 7.94 21.40
C PHE A 82 -16.23 7.44 21.69
N GLU A 83 -17.19 8.36 21.69
CA GLU A 83 -18.59 8.01 21.86
C GLU A 83 -19.48 8.82 20.92
N PHE A 84 -20.53 8.20 20.41
CA PHE A 84 -21.72 8.93 19.95
C PHE A 84 -22.63 9.20 21.14
N PHE A 85 -23.20 10.40 21.21
CA PHE A 85 -24.08 10.73 22.32
C PHE A 85 -25.26 9.74 22.41
N GLY A 86 -25.34 9.06 23.55
CA GLY A 86 -26.32 8.00 23.81
C GLY A 86 -25.89 6.59 23.40
N GLY A 87 -24.64 6.41 22.94
CA GLY A 87 -24.04 5.11 22.62
C GLY A 87 -23.00 4.67 23.64
N GLU A 88 -22.55 3.42 23.51
CA GLU A 88 -21.47 2.89 24.33
C GLU A 88 -20.11 3.47 23.84
N PRO A 89 -19.20 3.83 24.75
CA PRO A 89 -17.87 4.30 24.40
C PRO A 89 -17.06 3.23 23.65
N GLN A 90 -16.29 3.67 22.66
CA GLN A 90 -15.34 2.86 21.95
C GLN A 90 -13.92 3.36 22.23
N VAL A 91 -12.97 2.46 22.30
CA VAL A 91 -11.57 2.80 22.55
C VAL A 91 -10.75 2.60 21.29
N LEU A 92 -10.04 3.65 20.89
CA LEU A 92 -9.00 3.62 19.87
C LEU A 92 -7.63 3.71 20.56
N VAL A 93 -6.72 2.84 20.18
CA VAL A 93 -5.31 2.92 20.58
C VAL A 93 -4.49 3.47 19.43
N LEU A 94 -3.86 4.64 19.64
CA LEU A 94 -2.86 5.19 18.72
C LEU A 94 -1.47 4.78 19.21
N THR A 95 -0.77 3.94 18.45
CA THR A 95 0.61 3.53 18.73
C THR A 95 1.57 4.31 17.86
N GLN A 96 2.56 4.95 18.48
CA GLN A 96 3.65 5.62 17.77
C GLN A 96 4.95 4.83 17.92
N PHE A 97 5.56 4.49 16.78
CA PHE A 97 6.86 3.82 16.78
C PHE A 97 7.95 4.68 17.43
N SER A 98 9.00 4.04 17.90
CA SER A 98 10.20 4.74 18.40
C SER A 98 11.04 5.28 17.24
N ALA A 99 11.91 6.23 17.54
CA ALA A 99 12.89 6.77 16.55
C ALA A 99 13.83 5.67 16.02
N SER A 100 13.99 4.58 16.76
CA SER A 100 14.76 3.40 16.34
C SER A 100 13.96 2.41 15.48
N SER A 101 12.62 2.55 15.41
CA SER A 101 11.79 1.73 14.53
C SER A 101 11.27 2.60 13.38
N THR A 102 12.10 2.79 12.37
CA THR A 102 11.65 3.43 11.15
C THR A 102 10.76 2.44 10.40
N ASN A 103 9.61 2.90 9.89
CA ASN A 103 8.80 2.09 8.96
C ASN A 103 9.46 2.02 7.57
N ASP A 104 10.61 2.66 7.40
CA ASP A 104 11.39 2.61 6.17
C ASP A 104 12.07 1.24 6.07
N PRO A 105 11.72 0.41 5.08
CA PRO A 105 12.26 -0.94 4.94
C PRO A 105 13.77 -0.99 4.74
N TYR A 106 14.41 0.12 4.43
CA TYR A 106 15.85 0.18 4.18
C TYR A 106 16.68 0.47 5.45
N ASP A 107 16.08 1.11 6.44
CA ASP A 107 16.81 1.52 7.65
C ASP A 107 17.11 0.33 8.58
N GLU A 108 16.32 -0.75 8.53
CA GLU A 108 16.47 -1.95 9.36
C GLU A 108 17.22 -3.09 8.66
N GLY A 109 17.86 -2.84 7.53
CA GLY A 109 18.59 -3.86 6.76
C GLY A 109 17.69 -4.88 6.05
N HIS A 110 16.39 -4.66 5.99
CA HIS A 110 15.43 -5.54 5.32
C HIS A 110 15.66 -5.65 3.82
N ALA A 111 16.29 -4.66 3.20
CA ALA A 111 16.66 -4.67 1.78
C ALA A 111 17.46 -5.93 1.37
N LYS A 112 18.26 -6.49 2.29
CA LYS A 112 19.01 -7.72 2.05
C LYS A 112 18.19 -8.99 2.28
N ALA A 113 17.09 -8.91 3.00
CA ALA A 113 16.26 -10.05 3.40
C ALA A 113 14.99 -10.19 2.55
N TRP A 114 14.45 -9.08 2.06
CA TRP A 114 13.18 -9.04 1.33
C TRP A 114 13.42 -8.89 -0.16
N ALA A 115 13.32 -10.00 -0.89
CA ALA A 115 13.67 -10.04 -2.30
C ALA A 115 12.73 -9.23 -3.20
N GLU A 116 11.54 -8.86 -2.72
CA GLU A 116 10.62 -7.98 -3.42
C GLU A 116 11.01 -6.51 -3.41
N LEU A 117 11.83 -6.05 -2.43
CA LEU A 117 12.18 -4.65 -2.33
C LEU A 117 13.07 -4.19 -3.50
N PRO A 118 12.67 -3.16 -4.26
CA PRO A 118 13.57 -2.47 -5.18
C PRO A 118 14.72 -1.78 -4.43
N GLU A 119 15.77 -1.38 -5.14
CA GLU A 119 16.79 -0.50 -4.54
C GLU A 119 16.19 0.84 -4.12
N LYS A 120 16.67 1.38 -2.99
CA LYS A 120 16.26 2.71 -2.53
C LYS A 120 16.79 3.78 -3.47
N ARG A 121 15.86 4.57 -4.01
CA ARG A 121 16.20 5.77 -4.77
C ARG A 121 16.06 6.98 -3.85
N VAL A 122 17.11 7.82 -3.80
CA VAL A 122 17.09 9.05 -3.01
C VAL A 122 16.38 10.14 -3.81
N ASP A 123 15.27 10.63 -3.27
CA ASP A 123 14.49 11.75 -3.80
C ASP A 123 13.75 12.40 -2.63
N GLU A 124 13.78 13.73 -2.55
CA GLU A 124 13.16 14.48 -1.45
C GLU A 124 11.62 14.33 -1.39
N ASN A 125 11.00 13.97 -2.53
CA ASN A 125 9.57 13.75 -2.61
C ASN A 125 9.16 12.32 -2.25
N PHE A 126 10.12 11.39 -2.11
CA PHE A 126 9.81 10.00 -1.85
C PHE A 126 9.77 9.69 -0.35
N VAL A 127 8.75 8.92 0.01
CA VAL A 127 8.59 8.32 1.35
C VAL A 127 8.50 6.82 1.19
N TYR A 128 9.32 6.10 1.95
CA TYR A 128 9.34 4.63 1.97
C TYR A 128 8.68 4.13 3.24
N VAL A 129 7.72 3.25 3.09
CA VAL A 129 6.95 2.70 4.22
C VAL A 129 6.73 1.22 4.04
N SER A 130 6.76 0.48 5.16
CA SER A 130 6.32 -0.91 5.23
C SER A 130 5.12 -1.08 6.14
N HIS A 131 4.17 -1.90 5.71
CA HIS A 131 3.05 -2.37 6.50
C HIS A 131 3.27 -3.79 6.98
N PHE A 132 2.91 -4.01 8.22
CA PHE A 132 2.91 -5.31 8.87
C PHE A 132 1.51 -5.61 9.38
N ALA A 133 1.21 -6.89 9.54
CA ALA A 133 -0.04 -7.36 10.11
C ALA A 133 0.17 -8.64 10.91
N SER A 134 -0.80 -8.97 11.75
CA SER A 134 -0.78 -10.24 12.48
C SER A 134 -1.32 -11.38 11.61
N LEU A 135 -0.56 -12.47 11.56
CA LEU A 135 -0.95 -13.72 10.90
C LEU A 135 -0.48 -14.90 11.75
N ASN A 136 -1.41 -15.73 12.23
CA ASN A 136 -1.10 -16.87 13.09
C ASN A 136 -0.25 -16.51 14.32
N ASN A 137 -0.61 -15.41 15.01
CA ASN A 137 0.09 -14.86 16.18
C ASN A 137 1.56 -14.45 15.90
N ARG A 138 1.89 -14.15 14.66
CA ARG A 138 3.19 -13.60 14.25
C ARG A 138 3.00 -12.33 13.46
N THR A 139 3.86 -11.36 13.67
CA THR A 139 3.94 -10.18 12.81
C THR A 139 4.58 -10.58 11.49
N VAL A 140 3.87 -10.35 10.40
CA VAL A 140 4.34 -10.58 9.03
C VAL A 140 4.33 -9.28 8.25
N ARG A 141 5.29 -9.11 7.33
CA ARG A 141 5.23 -7.99 6.38
C ARG A 141 4.06 -8.17 5.44
N ASN A 142 3.29 -7.12 5.25
CA ASN A 142 2.19 -7.10 4.30
C ASN A 142 2.66 -6.61 2.94
N TYR A 143 3.16 -5.38 2.89
CA TYR A 143 3.78 -4.79 1.70
C TYR A 143 4.64 -3.59 2.09
N SER A 144 5.51 -3.19 1.16
CA SER A 144 6.27 -1.95 1.22
C SER A 144 6.02 -1.11 -0.02
N PHE A 145 6.22 0.20 0.06
CA PHE A 145 5.99 1.08 -1.08
C PHE A 145 6.90 2.31 -1.08
N CYS A 146 7.08 2.90 -2.27
CA CYS A 146 7.69 4.20 -2.49
C CYS A 146 6.60 5.20 -2.87
N TYR A 147 6.24 6.08 -1.95
CA TYR A 147 5.19 7.09 -2.14
C TYR A 147 5.78 8.41 -2.60
N ASP A 148 5.21 9.01 -3.64
CA ASP A 148 5.54 10.36 -4.12
C ASP A 148 4.53 11.36 -3.58
N LYS A 149 5.02 12.29 -2.74
CA LYS A 149 4.21 13.32 -2.09
C LYS A 149 3.58 14.30 -3.08
N THR A 150 4.20 14.50 -4.24
CA THR A 150 3.77 15.47 -5.25
C THR A 150 2.79 14.87 -6.27
N LEU A 151 2.94 13.58 -6.56
CA LEU A 151 2.04 12.85 -7.45
C LEU A 151 0.85 12.24 -6.70
N HIS A 152 0.91 12.18 -5.36
CA HIS A 152 -0.11 11.60 -4.50
C HIS A 152 -0.37 10.12 -4.77
N VAL A 153 0.67 9.37 -5.12
CA VAL A 153 0.62 7.94 -5.43
C VAL A 153 1.91 7.23 -4.99
N ALA A 154 1.85 5.91 -4.85
CA ALA A 154 3.06 5.12 -4.80
C ALA A 154 3.57 4.82 -6.21
N HIS A 155 4.86 5.10 -6.49
CA HIS A 155 5.50 4.67 -7.72
C HIS A 155 5.51 3.16 -7.87
N TRP A 156 5.66 2.46 -6.74
CA TRP A 156 5.58 1.01 -6.66
C TRP A 156 5.12 0.55 -5.27
N VAL A 157 4.48 -0.61 -5.28
CA VAL A 157 4.11 -1.41 -4.10
C VAL A 157 4.73 -2.79 -4.27
N ALA A 158 5.58 -3.20 -3.33
CA ALA A 158 6.32 -4.45 -3.34
C ALA A 158 5.81 -5.39 -2.24
N TYR A 159 5.55 -6.65 -2.57
CA TYR A 159 4.99 -7.59 -1.62
C TYR A 159 5.33 -9.05 -1.92
N PRO A 160 5.48 -9.88 -0.87
CA PRO A 160 5.54 -11.33 -1.03
C PRO A 160 4.14 -11.87 -1.31
N LEU A 161 4.01 -12.79 -2.23
CA LEU A 161 2.76 -13.50 -2.51
C LEU A 161 2.96 -15.01 -2.28
N HIS A 162 2.22 -15.54 -1.31
CA HIS A 162 2.28 -16.93 -0.89
C HIS A 162 0.90 -17.36 -0.38
N SER A 163 0.64 -18.67 -0.36
CA SER A 163 -0.64 -19.23 0.09
C SER A 163 -1.01 -18.83 1.52
N VAL A 164 -0.05 -18.57 2.41
CA VAL A 164 -0.30 -18.14 3.80
C VAL A 164 -1.04 -16.80 3.91
N TYR A 165 -0.94 -15.93 2.90
CA TYR A 165 -1.68 -14.66 2.84
C TYR A 165 -3.11 -14.82 2.33
N ARG A 166 -3.47 -16.02 1.91
CA ARG A 166 -4.78 -16.36 1.34
C ARG A 166 -5.63 -17.12 2.34
N GLY A 167 -6.90 -16.79 2.37
CA GLY A 167 -7.92 -17.39 3.21
C GLY A 167 -9.31 -17.08 2.67
N SER A 168 -10.28 -16.93 3.54
CA SER A 168 -11.69 -16.75 3.20
C SER A 168 -12.30 -15.45 3.71
N ILE A 169 -11.47 -14.47 4.10
CA ILE A 169 -11.98 -13.17 4.51
C ILE A 169 -12.56 -12.46 3.28
N ASP A 170 -13.77 -11.97 3.43
CA ASP A 170 -14.42 -11.13 2.42
C ASP A 170 -13.67 -9.81 2.25
N ARG A 171 -13.81 -9.23 1.08
CA ARG A 171 -13.28 -7.92 0.76
C ARG A 171 -13.84 -6.88 1.74
N THR A 172 -12.96 -6.10 2.38
CA THR A 172 -13.39 -5.15 3.42
C THR A 172 -13.99 -3.87 2.85
N ASP A 173 -13.61 -3.46 1.65
CA ASP A 173 -14.00 -2.20 0.99
C ASP A 173 -13.81 -0.94 1.86
N ASP A 174 -12.93 -1.01 2.84
CA ASP A 174 -12.70 -0.01 3.88
C ASP A 174 -11.64 1.00 3.43
N PHE A 175 -11.98 1.79 2.40
CA PHE A 175 -11.10 2.82 1.84
C PHE A 175 -10.85 3.95 2.82
N GLN A 176 -9.57 4.28 3.03
CA GLN A 176 -9.17 5.20 4.08
C GLN A 176 -7.77 5.76 3.84
N TYR A 177 -7.42 6.81 4.57
CA TYR A 177 -6.04 7.29 4.60
C TYR A 177 -5.11 6.24 5.21
N ASP A 178 -3.88 6.18 4.69
CA ASP A 178 -2.82 5.41 5.30
C ASP A 178 -2.32 6.12 6.57
N PRO A 179 -2.39 5.50 7.75
CA PRO A 179 -1.99 6.14 8.99
C PRO A 179 -0.48 6.40 9.10
N LYS A 180 0.34 5.80 8.23
CA LYS A 180 1.81 5.95 8.23
C LYS A 180 2.32 7.05 7.31
N VAL A 181 1.44 7.68 6.55
CA VAL A 181 1.76 8.76 5.61
C VAL A 181 0.90 9.96 5.96
N ASP A 182 1.48 11.16 5.90
CA ASP A 182 0.73 12.39 6.16
C ASP A 182 -0.51 12.45 5.25
N TYR A 183 -1.68 12.65 5.85
CA TYR A 183 -2.94 12.64 5.12
C TYR A 183 -3.02 13.77 4.08
N SER A 184 -2.31 14.90 4.32
CA SER A 184 -2.29 16.02 3.38
C SER A 184 -1.65 15.66 2.03
N TRP A 185 -0.81 14.63 2.00
CA TRP A 185 -0.21 14.10 0.77
C TRP A 185 -1.09 13.09 0.06
N GLN A 186 -2.11 12.57 0.72
CA GLN A 186 -2.96 11.51 0.20
C GLN A 186 -4.24 12.05 -0.43
N PRO A 187 -4.80 11.40 -1.47
CA PRO A 187 -6.14 11.71 -1.94
C PRO A 187 -7.19 11.19 -0.95
N ASN A 188 -8.29 11.90 -0.79
CA ASN A 188 -9.44 11.41 -0.02
C ASN A 188 -10.25 10.41 -0.85
N LEU A 189 -9.97 9.14 -0.64
CA LEU A 189 -10.65 8.04 -1.33
C LEU A 189 -11.70 7.33 -0.47
N ALA A 190 -11.84 7.69 0.80
CA ALA A 190 -12.91 7.22 1.66
C ALA A 190 -14.29 7.71 1.18
N ALA A 191 -14.37 8.98 0.75
CA ALA A 191 -15.59 9.59 0.23
C ALA A 191 -16.05 9.07 -1.14
N GLY A 192 -15.21 8.31 -1.83
CA GLY A 192 -15.51 7.75 -3.15
C GLY A 192 -14.29 7.67 -4.06
N SER A 193 -14.51 7.24 -5.30
CA SER A 193 -13.46 7.13 -6.31
C SER A 193 -13.02 8.49 -6.84
N TYR A 194 -11.92 8.50 -7.59
CA TYR A 194 -11.52 9.63 -8.40
C TYR A 194 -12.63 10.08 -9.33
N ARG A 195 -12.59 11.34 -9.76
CA ARG A 195 -13.59 11.89 -10.71
C ARG A 195 -13.38 11.31 -12.12
N GLY A 196 -14.43 11.37 -12.93
CA GLY A 196 -14.41 10.83 -14.29
C GLY A 196 -14.48 9.31 -14.34
N SER A 197 -13.76 8.72 -15.27
CA SER A 197 -13.79 7.27 -15.53
C SER A 197 -12.66 6.49 -14.81
N TYR A 198 -12.22 7.00 -13.67
CA TYR A 198 -11.11 6.40 -12.91
C TYR A 198 -11.60 5.73 -11.63
N ASP A 199 -11.19 4.48 -11.46
CA ASP A 199 -11.36 3.71 -10.24
C ASP A 199 -10.23 3.98 -9.25
N ARG A 200 -10.46 3.58 -8.00
CA ARG A 200 -9.42 3.37 -7.00
C ARG A 200 -8.66 2.09 -7.35
N GLY A 201 -7.73 2.20 -8.30
CA GLY A 201 -6.95 1.06 -8.79
C GLY A 201 -5.95 0.58 -7.75
N HIS A 202 -6.10 -0.65 -7.29
CA HIS A 202 -5.18 -1.27 -6.34
C HIS A 202 -3.84 -1.60 -6.99
N GLN A 203 -2.74 -1.31 -6.31
CA GLN A 203 -1.42 -1.84 -6.69
C GLN A 203 -1.20 -3.23 -6.08
N LEU A 204 -1.42 -3.41 -4.78
CA LEU A 204 -1.58 -4.71 -4.15
C LEU A 204 -3.07 -5.07 -4.12
N PRO A 205 -3.51 -6.09 -4.86
CA PRO A 205 -4.93 -6.49 -4.88
C PRO A 205 -5.43 -6.99 -3.53
N SER A 206 -6.64 -6.61 -3.13
CA SER A 206 -7.27 -7.13 -1.90
C SER A 206 -7.43 -8.66 -1.93
N ALA A 207 -7.64 -9.22 -3.13
CA ALA A 207 -7.73 -10.67 -3.33
C ALA A 207 -6.44 -11.42 -3.00
N ASP A 208 -5.29 -10.76 -2.90
CA ASP A 208 -4.01 -11.36 -2.50
C ASP A 208 -3.83 -11.39 -0.97
N ARG A 209 -4.74 -10.78 -0.22
CA ARG A 209 -4.68 -10.58 1.24
C ARG A 209 -5.99 -10.97 1.93
N THR A 210 -6.36 -12.25 1.82
CA THR A 210 -7.64 -12.77 2.34
C THR A 210 -7.47 -13.69 3.56
N ALA A 211 -6.27 -13.76 4.16
CA ALA A 211 -6.04 -14.60 5.33
C ALA A 211 -6.58 -13.97 6.63
N THR A 212 -6.44 -12.66 6.80
CA THR A 212 -6.99 -11.94 7.96
C THR A 212 -7.61 -10.61 7.53
N ARG A 213 -8.54 -10.09 8.37
CA ARG A 213 -9.17 -8.79 8.13
C ARG A 213 -8.14 -7.66 8.11
N GLU A 214 -7.14 -7.69 8.97
CA GLU A 214 -6.08 -6.68 9.05
C GLU A 214 -5.24 -6.63 7.77
N LEU A 215 -4.79 -7.80 7.26
CA LEU A 215 -4.08 -7.88 5.98
C LEU A 215 -4.90 -7.29 4.84
N ASN A 216 -6.20 -7.60 4.78
CA ASN A 216 -7.09 -7.13 3.72
C ASN A 216 -7.36 -5.63 3.84
N LEU A 217 -7.67 -5.13 5.05
CA LEU A 217 -7.95 -3.73 5.31
C LEU A 217 -6.82 -2.81 4.84
N GLN A 218 -5.57 -3.16 5.11
CA GLN A 218 -4.41 -2.37 4.71
C GLN A 218 -4.29 -2.23 3.17
N THR A 219 -4.89 -3.13 2.39
CA THR A 219 -4.91 -2.99 0.93
C THR A 219 -5.80 -1.85 0.45
N PHE A 220 -6.69 -1.32 1.30
CA PHE A 220 -7.59 -0.21 1.01
C PHE A 220 -7.05 1.17 1.43
N TYR A 221 -5.80 1.24 1.87
CA TYR A 221 -5.15 2.52 2.12
C TYR A 221 -4.98 3.33 0.84
N ALA A 222 -5.20 4.65 0.93
CA ALA A 222 -5.07 5.56 -0.21
C ALA A 222 -3.68 5.50 -0.88
N THR A 223 -2.65 5.16 -0.10
CA THR A 223 -1.27 4.97 -0.60
C THR A 223 -1.11 3.76 -1.52
N ASN A 224 -2.03 2.79 -1.46
CA ASN A 224 -2.07 1.62 -2.37
C ASN A 224 -2.93 1.87 -3.62
N MET A 225 -3.52 3.06 -3.76
CA MET A 225 -4.46 3.41 -4.82
C MET A 225 -3.85 4.32 -5.87
N THR A 226 -4.29 4.14 -7.12
CA THR A 226 -3.95 5.00 -8.24
C THR A 226 -5.20 5.32 -9.06
N PRO A 227 -5.27 6.49 -9.74
CA PRO A 227 -6.37 6.76 -10.66
C PRO A 227 -6.22 5.88 -11.92
N GLN A 228 -6.84 4.71 -11.90
CA GLN A 228 -6.80 3.72 -12.98
C GLN A 228 -8.10 3.77 -13.78
N LEU A 229 -7.99 3.80 -15.11
CA LEU A 229 -9.16 3.76 -15.99
C LEU A 229 -10.03 2.54 -15.66
N ASN A 230 -11.33 2.73 -15.42
CA ASN A 230 -12.22 1.67 -14.98
C ASN A 230 -12.23 0.46 -15.94
N ARG A 231 -12.22 0.70 -17.27
CA ARG A 231 -12.15 -0.34 -18.31
C ARG A 231 -10.78 -1.03 -18.41
N LEU A 232 -9.75 -0.49 -17.78
CA LEU A 232 -8.50 -1.22 -17.58
C LEU A 232 -8.57 -2.03 -16.28
N ASN A 233 -8.93 -1.37 -15.19
CA ASN A 233 -8.93 -1.92 -13.85
C ASN A 233 -9.85 -3.15 -13.71
N GLN A 234 -11.07 -3.05 -14.21
CA GLN A 234 -12.12 -4.08 -14.04
C GLN A 234 -12.02 -5.23 -15.06
N ASP A 235 -11.35 -5.00 -16.19
CA ASP A 235 -11.28 -5.94 -17.31
C ASP A 235 -9.89 -6.64 -17.34
N MET A 236 -9.04 -6.32 -18.29
CA MET A 236 -7.75 -6.99 -18.54
C MET A 236 -6.80 -6.96 -17.33
N TRP A 237 -6.75 -5.86 -16.56
CA TRP A 237 -5.88 -5.78 -15.38
C TRP A 237 -6.31 -6.77 -14.28
N ALA A 238 -7.62 -6.92 -14.04
CA ALA A 238 -8.13 -7.92 -13.11
C ALA A 238 -7.78 -9.34 -13.56
N ASN A 239 -7.84 -9.61 -14.87
CA ASN A 239 -7.41 -10.88 -15.44
C ASN A 239 -5.89 -11.11 -15.29
N LEU A 240 -5.07 -10.06 -15.43
CA LEU A 240 -3.63 -10.13 -15.16
C LEU A 240 -3.36 -10.46 -13.68
N GLU A 241 -4.05 -9.82 -12.75
CA GLU A 241 -3.93 -10.12 -11.32
C GLU A 241 -4.28 -11.58 -11.01
N ALA A 242 -5.32 -12.12 -11.64
CA ALA A 242 -5.69 -13.52 -11.51
C ALA A 242 -4.58 -14.46 -12.05
N LYS A 243 -3.94 -14.11 -13.17
CA LYS A 243 -2.79 -14.86 -13.71
C LYS A 243 -1.58 -14.81 -12.78
N VAL A 244 -1.28 -13.65 -12.20
CA VAL A 244 -0.20 -13.52 -11.20
C VAL A 244 -0.49 -14.39 -9.99
N ARG A 245 -1.72 -14.35 -9.48
CA ARG A 245 -2.16 -15.15 -8.33
C ARG A 245 -2.09 -16.67 -8.59
N ALA A 246 -2.32 -17.10 -9.83
CA ALA A 246 -2.17 -18.50 -10.23
C ALA A 246 -0.70 -18.98 -10.21
N GLN A 247 0.28 -18.07 -10.08
CA GLN A 247 1.71 -18.40 -9.96
C GLN A 247 2.17 -18.64 -8.50
N ILE A 248 1.26 -18.58 -7.53
CA ILE A 248 1.57 -18.94 -6.13
C ILE A 248 2.14 -20.35 -6.07
N CYS A 249 3.16 -20.55 -5.25
CA CYS A 249 3.86 -21.81 -5.10
C CYS A 249 4.28 -22.01 -3.62
N ASN A 250 4.93 -23.11 -3.31
CA ASN A 250 5.42 -23.39 -1.94
C ASN A 250 6.58 -22.49 -1.54
N ASP A 251 7.39 -22.03 -2.53
CA ASP A 251 8.31 -20.90 -2.33
C ASP A 251 7.52 -19.59 -2.42
N THR A 252 8.16 -18.45 -2.18
CA THR A 252 7.50 -17.15 -2.31
C THR A 252 7.58 -16.62 -3.75
N LEU A 253 6.46 -16.13 -4.26
CA LEU A 253 6.42 -15.25 -5.44
C LEU A 253 6.61 -13.81 -4.96
N TYR A 254 7.62 -13.13 -5.47
CA TYR A 254 7.90 -11.73 -5.20
C TYR A 254 7.31 -10.86 -6.29
N VAL A 255 6.52 -9.88 -5.90
CA VAL A 255 5.76 -9.01 -6.81
C VAL A 255 6.07 -7.56 -6.51
N VAL A 256 6.36 -6.79 -7.56
CA VAL A 256 6.33 -5.33 -7.50
C VAL A 256 5.33 -4.84 -8.56
N THR A 257 4.33 -4.12 -8.10
CA THR A 257 3.35 -3.44 -8.97
C THR A 257 3.62 -1.96 -8.90
N GLY A 258 3.54 -1.25 -10.02
CA GLY A 258 3.73 0.18 -10.00
C GLY A 258 3.03 0.92 -11.13
N CYS A 259 3.13 2.24 -11.06
CA CYS A 259 2.63 3.13 -12.08
C CYS A 259 3.77 4.05 -12.59
N TYR A 260 3.64 4.49 -13.83
CA TYR A 260 4.63 5.31 -14.51
C TYR A 260 3.99 6.54 -15.14
N TYR A 261 4.72 7.63 -15.13
CA TYR A 261 4.34 8.92 -15.68
C TYR A 261 5.36 9.34 -16.72
N ALA A 262 5.03 9.16 -18.02
CA ALA A 262 5.82 9.77 -19.09
C ALA A 262 5.64 11.30 -19.11
N ASN A 263 4.51 11.76 -18.60
CA ASN A 263 4.14 13.15 -18.35
C ASN A 263 2.97 13.20 -17.34
N THR A 264 2.63 14.38 -16.86
CA THR A 264 1.53 14.64 -15.92
C THR A 264 0.42 15.49 -16.55
N ASN A 265 0.27 15.48 -17.87
CA ASN A 265 -0.69 16.33 -18.60
C ASN A 265 -2.14 15.93 -18.32
N THR A 266 -2.40 14.64 -18.07
CA THR A 266 -3.73 14.15 -17.71
C THR A 266 -3.86 14.11 -16.20
N THR A 267 -4.92 14.74 -15.69
CA THR A 267 -5.23 14.77 -14.26
C THR A 267 -6.69 14.40 -14.01
N THR A 268 -6.94 13.93 -12.81
CA THR A 268 -8.28 13.80 -12.23
C THR A 268 -8.28 14.49 -10.87
N THR A 269 -9.39 14.42 -10.14
CA THR A 269 -9.42 14.86 -8.74
C THR A 269 -10.05 13.79 -7.87
N ASP A 270 -9.70 13.81 -6.59
CA ASP A 270 -10.49 13.12 -5.58
C ASP A 270 -11.82 13.85 -5.32
N ARG A 271 -12.55 13.45 -4.29
CA ARG A 271 -13.85 14.06 -3.95
C ARG A 271 -13.72 15.45 -3.33
N ASP A 272 -12.56 15.81 -2.83
CA ASP A 272 -12.25 17.09 -2.19
C ASP A 272 -11.68 18.11 -3.17
N GLY A 273 -11.45 17.68 -4.41
CA GLY A 273 -10.86 18.54 -5.44
C GLY A 273 -9.32 18.52 -5.46
N LYS A 274 -8.66 17.65 -4.67
CA LYS A 274 -7.22 17.46 -4.78
C LYS A 274 -6.88 16.92 -6.17
N VAL A 275 -6.03 17.63 -6.88
CA VAL A 275 -5.59 17.26 -8.23
C VAL A 275 -4.63 16.08 -8.13
N CYS A 276 -4.95 14.99 -8.84
CA CYS A 276 -4.19 13.77 -8.89
C CYS A 276 -3.77 13.51 -10.36
N PRO A 277 -2.48 13.55 -10.68
CA PRO A 277 -2.01 13.13 -12.00
C PRO A 277 -2.41 11.68 -12.30
N VAL A 278 -2.76 11.43 -13.55
CA VAL A 278 -3.13 10.08 -14.02
C VAL A 278 -1.90 9.41 -14.60
N PRO A 279 -1.53 8.20 -14.15
CA PRO A 279 -0.42 7.46 -14.73
C PRO A 279 -0.60 7.23 -16.22
N THR A 280 0.47 7.29 -17.00
CA THR A 280 0.43 6.92 -18.42
C THR A 280 0.48 5.42 -18.63
N ASN A 281 1.13 4.71 -17.70
CA ASN A 281 1.34 3.27 -17.77
C ASN A 281 1.30 2.64 -16.38
N TYR A 282 1.04 1.35 -16.36
CA TYR A 282 1.20 0.47 -15.21
C TYR A 282 2.22 -0.61 -15.51
N PHE A 283 2.86 -1.12 -14.46
CA PHE A 283 3.74 -2.27 -14.61
C PHE A 283 3.57 -3.27 -13.45
N LYS A 284 3.93 -4.50 -13.71
CA LYS A 284 4.23 -5.51 -12.68
C LYS A 284 5.55 -6.17 -13.05
N VAL A 285 6.37 -6.47 -12.05
CA VAL A 285 7.54 -7.34 -12.19
C VAL A 285 7.44 -8.48 -11.20
N LEU A 286 7.73 -9.68 -11.64
CA LEU A 286 7.60 -10.91 -10.89
C LEU A 286 8.93 -11.64 -10.84
N LEU A 287 9.25 -12.22 -9.68
CA LEU A 287 10.38 -13.11 -9.45
C LEU A 287 9.99 -14.28 -8.56
N ARG A 288 10.37 -15.48 -8.93
CA ARG A 288 10.27 -16.68 -8.06
C ARG A 288 11.27 -17.74 -8.50
N THR A 289 11.43 -18.77 -7.67
CA THR A 289 12.12 -19.99 -8.09
C THR A 289 11.31 -20.70 -9.19
N ARG A 290 11.98 -21.29 -10.14
CA ARG A 290 11.35 -21.89 -11.34
C ARG A 290 10.41 -23.05 -10.95
N THR A 291 10.86 -23.96 -10.10
CA THR A 291 10.06 -25.10 -9.62
C THR A 291 9.01 -24.68 -8.58
N GLY A 292 9.31 -23.67 -7.76
CA GLY A 292 8.45 -23.20 -6.67
C GLY A 292 8.47 -24.07 -5.41
N THR A 293 9.45 -24.96 -5.29
CA THR A 293 9.57 -25.94 -4.19
C THR A 293 11.00 -26.15 -3.71
N THR A 294 11.85 -25.15 -3.91
CA THR A 294 13.29 -25.26 -3.58
C THR A 294 13.57 -25.06 -2.10
N GLY A 295 12.75 -24.30 -1.39
CA GLY A 295 12.99 -23.83 -0.03
C GLY A 295 14.20 -22.88 0.10
N LYS A 296 14.77 -22.41 -1.02
CA LYS A 296 15.92 -21.51 -1.06
C LYS A 296 15.48 -20.04 -1.01
N ARG A 297 16.34 -19.21 -0.42
CA ARG A 297 16.24 -17.76 -0.61
C ARG A 297 16.69 -17.39 -2.03
N ILE A 298 16.19 -16.31 -2.58
CA ILE A 298 16.59 -15.82 -3.91
C ILE A 298 18.11 -15.63 -4.00
N ALA A 299 18.73 -15.11 -2.94
CA ALA A 299 20.18 -14.88 -2.89
C ALA A 299 21.04 -16.18 -2.95
N ASP A 300 20.43 -17.34 -2.74
CA ASP A 300 21.10 -18.64 -2.73
C ASP A 300 20.80 -19.45 -4.02
N CYS A 301 20.10 -18.85 -4.99
CA CYS A 301 19.70 -19.51 -6.23
C CYS A 301 20.65 -19.18 -7.37
N SER A 302 20.85 -20.16 -8.26
CA SER A 302 21.51 -19.96 -9.56
C SER A 302 20.52 -19.38 -10.60
N ALA A 303 21.02 -18.92 -11.75
CA ALA A 303 20.20 -18.32 -12.79
C ALA A 303 19.14 -19.28 -13.37
N ASP A 304 19.46 -20.56 -13.51
CA ASP A 304 18.57 -21.60 -14.01
C ASP A 304 17.49 -22.02 -12.99
N GLU A 305 17.70 -21.73 -11.71
CA GLU A 305 16.71 -21.95 -10.66
C GLU A 305 15.67 -20.83 -10.57
N LEU A 306 15.92 -19.67 -11.18
CA LEU A 306 15.07 -18.49 -11.12
C LEU A 306 14.29 -18.25 -12.42
N LYS A 307 13.08 -17.73 -12.29
CA LYS A 307 12.33 -17.13 -13.41
C LYS A 307 11.79 -15.77 -13.02
N ALA A 308 11.85 -14.83 -13.98
CA ALA A 308 11.33 -13.49 -13.84
C ALA A 308 10.57 -13.07 -15.11
N ILE A 309 9.66 -12.12 -14.96
CA ILE A 309 8.93 -11.48 -16.06
C ILE A 309 8.49 -10.09 -15.63
N GLY A 310 8.30 -9.22 -16.59
CA GLY A 310 7.66 -7.93 -16.44
C GLY A 310 6.40 -7.82 -17.31
N PHE A 311 5.51 -6.93 -16.93
CA PHE A 311 4.33 -6.52 -17.68
C PHE A 311 4.30 -5.01 -17.76
N TRP A 312 4.07 -4.47 -18.95
CA TRP A 312 3.95 -3.03 -19.20
C TRP A 312 2.63 -2.75 -19.89
N VAL A 313 1.78 -1.97 -19.24
CA VAL A 313 0.37 -1.80 -19.62
C VAL A 313 0.08 -0.31 -19.77
N ASP A 314 -0.42 0.09 -20.94
CA ASP A 314 -0.87 1.47 -21.17
C ASP A 314 -2.16 1.76 -20.39
N GLN A 315 -2.36 3.00 -19.96
CA GLN A 315 -3.59 3.49 -19.35
C GLN A 315 -4.72 3.62 -20.40
N LYS A 316 -5.22 2.50 -20.89
CA LYS A 316 -6.31 2.42 -21.89
C LYS A 316 -7.15 1.19 -21.67
N SER A 317 -8.33 1.13 -22.31
CA SER A 317 -9.12 -0.09 -22.36
C SER A 317 -8.48 -1.12 -23.30
N TYR A 318 -8.36 -2.34 -22.82
CA TYR A 318 -8.01 -3.52 -23.61
C TYR A 318 -9.24 -4.40 -23.88
N GLY A 319 -10.38 -4.09 -23.24
CA GLY A 319 -11.54 -4.98 -23.16
C GLY A 319 -11.36 -6.07 -22.10
N ASP A 320 -12.40 -6.85 -21.89
CA ASP A 320 -12.37 -8.01 -20.98
C ASP A 320 -11.73 -9.22 -21.66
N ILE A 321 -10.40 -9.16 -21.77
CA ILE A 321 -9.58 -10.19 -22.41
C ILE A 321 -8.55 -10.74 -21.42
N GLN A 322 -8.04 -11.93 -21.71
CA GLN A 322 -6.86 -12.43 -21.01
C GLN A 322 -5.65 -11.57 -21.37
N PRO A 323 -4.67 -11.40 -20.45
CA PRO A 323 -3.47 -10.62 -20.71
C PRO A 323 -2.74 -11.12 -21.97
N PRO A 324 -2.56 -10.27 -22.99
CA PRO A 324 -1.88 -10.67 -24.22
C PRO A 324 -0.36 -10.70 -24.02
N ALA A 325 0.35 -11.55 -24.75
CA ALA A 325 1.82 -11.62 -24.67
C ALA A 325 2.50 -10.30 -25.04
N SER A 326 1.81 -9.42 -25.79
CA SER A 326 2.35 -8.10 -26.19
C SER A 326 2.60 -7.13 -25.04
N ILE A 327 2.00 -7.35 -23.85
CA ILE A 327 2.30 -6.55 -22.65
C ILE A 327 3.48 -7.10 -21.85
N CYS A 328 4.01 -8.28 -22.22
CA CYS A 328 5.13 -8.88 -21.52
C CYS A 328 6.45 -8.21 -21.92
N MET A 329 7.28 -7.96 -20.94
CA MET A 329 8.64 -7.42 -21.07
C MET A 329 9.59 -8.17 -20.14
N SER A 330 10.87 -7.98 -20.33
CA SER A 330 11.85 -8.36 -19.32
C SER A 330 11.85 -7.37 -18.15
N VAL A 331 12.31 -7.81 -16.98
CA VAL A 331 12.49 -6.92 -15.82
C VAL A 331 13.48 -5.79 -16.18
N ALA A 332 14.57 -6.12 -16.89
CA ALA A 332 15.57 -5.15 -17.31
C ALA A 332 15.01 -4.03 -18.21
N GLU A 333 14.07 -4.35 -19.10
CA GLU A 333 13.37 -3.33 -19.91
C GLU A 333 12.51 -2.39 -19.06
N ILE A 334 11.83 -2.93 -18.03
CA ILE A 334 11.04 -2.10 -17.11
C ILE A 334 11.94 -1.24 -16.22
N GLU A 335 13.07 -1.77 -15.75
CA GLU A 335 14.09 -0.98 -15.02
C GLU A 335 14.57 0.20 -15.86
N LYS A 336 14.87 -0.03 -17.13
CA LYS A 336 15.29 1.03 -18.07
C LYS A 336 14.22 2.10 -18.28
N LYS A 337 12.92 1.72 -18.27
CA LYS A 337 11.81 2.66 -18.44
C LYS A 337 11.55 3.48 -17.18
N THR A 338 11.59 2.84 -16.01
CA THR A 338 11.19 3.43 -14.73
C THR A 338 12.32 4.10 -13.97
N GLY A 339 13.58 3.68 -14.23
CA GLY A 339 14.75 4.10 -13.47
C GLY A 339 14.84 3.49 -12.07
N PHE A 340 14.00 2.52 -11.74
CA PHE A 340 14.12 1.72 -10.51
C PHE A 340 14.88 0.44 -10.79
N THR A 341 15.61 -0.07 -9.80
CA THR A 341 16.26 -1.38 -9.82
C THR A 341 15.42 -2.36 -9.02
N PHE A 342 14.92 -3.40 -9.67
CA PHE A 342 14.09 -4.44 -9.04
C PHE A 342 14.92 -5.67 -8.67
N PHE A 343 14.51 -6.37 -7.61
CA PHE A 343 15.11 -7.62 -7.18
C PHE A 343 16.64 -7.59 -7.01
N PRO A 344 17.16 -6.64 -6.21
CA PRO A 344 18.61 -6.50 -6.04
C PRO A 344 19.25 -7.71 -5.32
N ASN A 345 18.44 -8.59 -4.74
CA ASN A 345 18.87 -9.79 -4.03
C ASN A 345 19.18 -10.98 -4.96
N ILE A 346 18.92 -10.86 -6.25
CA ILE A 346 19.40 -11.87 -7.22
C ILE A 346 20.94 -11.84 -7.20
N PRO A 347 21.63 -13.00 -7.09
CA PRO A 347 23.08 -13.03 -7.14
C PRO A 347 23.62 -12.31 -8.37
N GLU A 348 24.70 -11.55 -8.22
CA GLU A 348 25.27 -10.74 -9.32
C GLU A 348 25.57 -11.60 -10.56
N SER A 349 26.07 -12.83 -10.37
CA SER A 349 26.34 -13.78 -11.45
C SER A 349 25.09 -14.24 -12.21
N ALA A 350 23.88 -14.05 -11.64
CA ALA A 350 22.61 -14.48 -12.20
C ALA A 350 21.74 -13.28 -12.67
N ALA A 351 22.01 -12.08 -12.15
CA ALA A 351 21.10 -10.95 -12.25
C ALA A 351 20.81 -10.55 -13.70
N GLU A 352 21.82 -10.43 -14.54
CA GLU A 352 21.66 -10.05 -15.95
C GLU A 352 20.77 -11.05 -16.71
N SER A 353 21.09 -12.34 -16.63
CA SER A 353 20.35 -13.39 -17.34
C SER A 353 18.93 -13.58 -16.84
N VAL A 354 18.70 -13.46 -15.53
CA VAL A 354 17.36 -13.58 -14.94
C VAL A 354 16.50 -12.37 -15.28
N LYS A 355 17.04 -11.16 -15.18
CA LYS A 355 16.31 -9.93 -15.50
C LYS A 355 16.03 -9.75 -16.98
N ALA A 356 16.81 -10.38 -17.86
CA ALA A 356 16.61 -10.37 -19.32
C ALA A 356 15.51 -11.36 -19.78
N GLN A 357 15.00 -12.24 -18.89
CA GLN A 357 13.98 -13.20 -19.27
C GLN A 357 12.67 -12.52 -19.71
N ASN A 358 12.11 -13.02 -20.81
CA ASN A 358 10.77 -12.67 -21.30
C ASN A 358 10.14 -13.92 -21.92
N SER A 359 9.54 -14.78 -21.11
CA SER A 359 8.94 -16.04 -21.54
C SER A 359 7.48 -16.13 -21.07
N PRO A 360 6.53 -15.48 -21.77
CA PRO A 360 5.12 -15.38 -21.34
C PRO A 360 4.47 -16.72 -21.01
N SER A 361 4.75 -17.76 -21.80
CA SER A 361 4.16 -19.11 -21.63
C SER A 361 4.50 -19.74 -20.26
N GLN A 362 5.70 -19.46 -19.72
CA GLN A 362 6.09 -19.94 -18.40
C GLN A 362 5.29 -19.30 -17.25
N TRP A 363 4.56 -18.24 -17.55
CA TRP A 363 3.70 -17.50 -16.62
C TRP A 363 2.21 -17.64 -16.92
N GLY A 364 1.85 -18.60 -17.81
CA GLY A 364 0.48 -18.87 -18.18
C GLY A 364 -0.15 -17.80 -19.09
N ILE A 365 0.68 -16.99 -19.74
CA ILE A 365 0.27 -16.03 -20.76
C ILE A 365 0.41 -16.71 -22.12
N GLN A 366 -0.67 -16.72 -22.87
CA GLN A 366 -0.71 -17.31 -24.22
C GLN A 366 -0.72 -16.19 -25.27
N ASN A 367 -0.22 -16.50 -26.45
CA ASN A 367 -0.25 -15.60 -27.60
C ASN A 367 -1.67 -15.45 -28.15
#